data_2f3021d6fbdc2b6e9d41f1b4e6746ecb
#
_entry.id   2f3021d6fbdc2b6e9d41f1b4e6746ecb
#
_cell.length_a   1.000
_cell.length_b   1.000
_cell.length_c   1.000
_cell.angle_alpha   90.00
_cell.angle_beta   90.00
_cell.angle_gamma   90.00
#
_symmetry.space_group_name_H-M   'P 1'
#
loop_
_entity.id
_entity.type
_entity.pdbx_description
1 polymer ?
#
loop_
_entity_poly.entity_id
_entity_poly.type
_entity_poly.pdbx_seq_one_letter_code
_entity_poly.pdbx_strand_id
1 'polypeptide(L)'
;TALDTALMHDLYYSMKGRPFLLMESSPSFTNWQPISKQKRPGIAELAALQTVAHGSDSVLYFQWRASRGAEEKLHGAVIGHDGREDARPFRETVGVGQKLEMLSEIATVCRTKQAAIVHDWENKWALEGSCGPRNAGMGYWDELKLHYNALAREGIAVEFVNQESDLTGY
;
A
#
# COMPACT_ATOMS: atom_id res chain seq x y z
N THR A 1 -0.96 5.71 -8.06
CA THR A 1 0.00 4.92 -8.88
C THR A 1 0.64 3.81 -8.06
N ALA A 2 1.39 2.89 -8.70
CA ALA A 2 2.15 1.86 -7.98
C ALA A 2 3.18 2.48 -7.03
N LEU A 3 3.81 3.58 -7.44
CA LEU A 3 4.78 4.31 -6.59
C LEU A 3 4.12 4.98 -5.38
N ASP A 4 2.91 5.53 -5.52
CA ASP A 4 2.19 6.09 -4.36
C ASP A 4 1.85 4.99 -3.33
N THR A 5 1.48 3.81 -3.82
CA THR A 5 1.21 2.64 -2.96
C THR A 5 2.49 2.17 -2.27
N ALA A 6 3.60 2.08 -3.01
CA ALA A 6 4.91 1.72 -2.48
C ALA A 6 5.35 2.68 -1.37
N LEU A 7 5.25 4.00 -1.62
CA LEU A 7 5.56 5.04 -0.64
C LEU A 7 4.78 4.83 0.67
N MET A 8 3.48 4.58 0.58
CA MET A 8 2.65 4.37 1.77
C MET A 8 3.04 3.11 2.53
N HIS A 9 3.37 2.03 1.83
CA HIS A 9 3.81 0.80 2.47
C HIS A 9 5.18 0.96 3.15
N ASP A 10 6.13 1.64 2.49
CA ASP A 10 7.44 1.94 3.08
C ASP A 10 7.30 2.86 4.30
N LEU A 11 6.39 3.83 4.26
CA LEU A 11 6.08 4.66 5.42
C LEU A 11 5.51 3.81 6.58
N TYR A 12 4.55 2.93 6.31
CA TYR A 12 3.97 2.06 7.35
C TYR A 12 5.01 1.15 7.99
N TYR A 13 5.88 0.54 7.19
CA TYR A 13 6.99 -0.24 7.70
C TYR A 13 7.91 0.60 8.59
N SER A 14 8.29 1.78 8.12
CA SER A 14 9.22 2.68 8.81
C SER A 14 8.71 3.18 10.16
N MET A 15 7.39 3.32 10.33
CA MET A 15 6.79 3.79 11.59
C MET A 15 7.21 2.99 12.83
N LYS A 16 7.51 1.71 12.67
CA LYS A 16 7.89 0.81 13.76
C LYS A 16 9.11 -0.07 13.46
N GLY A 17 9.69 0.04 12.26
CA GLY A 17 10.82 -0.79 11.82
C GLY A 17 10.51 -2.28 11.82
N ARG A 18 9.26 -2.66 11.60
CA ARG A 18 8.80 -4.05 11.60
C ARG A 18 7.63 -4.26 10.65
N PRO A 19 7.36 -5.50 10.24
CA PRO A 19 6.26 -5.81 9.34
C PRO A 19 4.91 -5.28 9.83
N PHE A 20 4.08 -4.88 8.88
CA PHE A 20 2.70 -4.42 9.10
C PHE A 20 1.71 -5.39 8.46
N LEU A 21 0.44 -5.24 8.77
CA LEU A 21 -0.64 -5.98 8.11
C LEU A 21 -1.41 -5.02 7.19
N LEU A 22 -1.54 -5.37 5.90
CA LEU A 22 -2.50 -4.68 5.04
C LEU A 22 -3.89 -5.18 5.39
N MET A 23 -4.58 -4.44 6.27
CA MET A 23 -5.85 -4.85 6.87
C MET A 23 -7.02 -4.90 5.88
N GLU A 24 -6.92 -4.15 4.77
CA GLU A 24 -7.96 -4.13 3.76
C GLU A 24 -7.38 -3.99 2.36
N SER A 25 -7.78 -4.88 1.47
CA SER A 25 -7.55 -4.81 0.03
C SER A 25 -8.80 -5.30 -0.69
N SER A 26 -9.24 -4.59 -1.71
CA SER A 26 -10.33 -5.07 -2.55
C SER A 26 -9.85 -6.16 -3.51
N PRO A 27 -10.49 -7.32 -3.57
CA PRO A 27 -10.11 -8.38 -4.51
C PRO A 27 -10.45 -8.03 -5.98
N SER A 28 -11.40 -7.12 -6.23
CA SER A 28 -11.82 -6.79 -7.59
C SER A 28 -12.11 -5.32 -7.83
N PHE A 29 -13.11 -4.73 -7.18
CA PHE A 29 -13.52 -3.34 -7.32
C PHE A 29 -14.11 -2.80 -6.02
N THR A 30 -14.26 -1.48 -5.94
CA THR A 30 -14.87 -0.79 -4.79
C THR A 30 -16.15 -0.09 -5.25
N ASN A 31 -17.15 -0.01 -4.37
CA ASN A 31 -18.45 0.57 -4.70
C ASN A 31 -18.56 2.08 -4.43
N TRP A 32 -17.58 2.66 -3.74
CA TRP A 32 -17.58 4.08 -3.34
C TRP A 32 -16.85 5.01 -4.31
N GLN A 33 -16.29 4.47 -5.38
CA GLN A 33 -15.72 5.28 -6.46
C GLN A 33 -16.81 5.83 -7.38
N PRO A 34 -16.69 7.06 -7.94
CA PRO A 34 -17.63 7.61 -8.91
C PRO A 34 -17.86 6.70 -10.11
N ILE A 35 -16.81 6.00 -10.53
CA ILE A 35 -16.87 4.94 -11.54
C ILE A 35 -16.16 3.72 -10.96
N SER A 36 -16.93 2.71 -10.61
CA SER A 36 -16.39 1.46 -10.11
C SER A 36 -15.80 0.64 -11.26
N LYS A 37 -14.48 0.58 -11.31
CA LYS A 37 -13.76 -0.20 -12.33
C LYS A 37 -13.21 -1.49 -11.70
N GLN A 38 -13.52 -2.59 -12.34
CA GLN A 38 -12.94 -3.86 -11.96
C GLN A 38 -11.43 -3.88 -12.26
N LYS A 39 -10.64 -4.38 -11.32
CA LYS A 39 -9.20 -4.59 -11.54
C LYS A 39 -8.99 -5.49 -12.76
N ARG A 40 -8.04 -5.13 -13.61
CA ARG A 40 -7.63 -5.99 -14.74
C ARG A 40 -7.03 -7.29 -14.21
N PRO A 41 -7.07 -8.38 -14.99
CA PRO A 41 -6.42 -9.63 -14.62
C PRO A 41 -4.96 -9.41 -14.19
N GLY A 42 -4.54 -10.07 -13.10
CA GLY A 42 -3.20 -9.99 -12.53
C GLY A 42 -2.93 -8.77 -11.64
N ILE A 43 -3.77 -7.73 -11.66
CA ILE A 43 -3.52 -6.53 -10.83
C ILE A 43 -3.71 -6.82 -9.34
N ALA A 44 -4.64 -7.69 -8.97
CA ALA A 44 -4.83 -8.07 -7.57
C ALA A 44 -3.59 -8.80 -7.03
N GLU A 45 -3.03 -9.70 -7.82
CA GLU A 45 -1.80 -10.40 -7.51
C GLU A 45 -0.60 -9.46 -7.41
N LEU A 46 -0.41 -8.60 -8.42
CA LEU A 46 0.69 -7.62 -8.43
C LEU A 46 0.64 -6.72 -7.19
N ALA A 47 -0.55 -6.23 -6.82
CA ALA A 47 -0.74 -5.40 -5.64
C ALA A 47 -0.40 -6.15 -4.34
N ALA A 48 -0.81 -7.41 -4.23
CA ALA A 48 -0.50 -8.25 -3.07
C ALA A 48 1.01 -8.49 -2.93
N LEU A 49 1.68 -8.88 -4.02
CA LEU A 49 3.13 -9.10 -4.02
C LEU A 49 3.90 -7.81 -3.75
N GLN A 50 3.47 -6.67 -4.31
CA GLN A 50 4.05 -5.37 -3.98
C GLN A 50 3.94 -5.07 -2.48
N THR A 51 2.77 -5.30 -1.89
CA THR A 51 2.54 -5.06 -0.46
C THR A 51 3.52 -5.85 0.41
N VAL A 52 3.70 -7.13 0.11
CA VAL A 52 4.64 -8.00 0.83
C VAL A 52 6.09 -7.59 0.58
N ALA A 53 6.45 -7.25 -0.67
CA ALA A 53 7.78 -6.74 -1.01
C ALA A 53 8.14 -5.44 -0.26
N HIS A 54 7.15 -4.64 0.11
CA HIS A 54 7.29 -3.44 0.91
C HIS A 54 7.10 -3.65 2.43
N GLY A 55 7.12 -4.92 2.88
CA GLY A 55 7.23 -5.29 4.30
C GLY A 55 5.92 -5.59 5.02
N SER A 56 4.85 -5.92 4.29
CA SER A 56 3.65 -6.45 4.92
C SER A 56 3.78 -7.96 5.15
N ASP A 57 3.32 -8.44 6.32
CA ASP A 57 3.23 -9.87 6.62
C ASP A 57 2.03 -10.54 5.95
N SER A 58 1.03 -9.76 5.51
CA SER A 58 -0.19 -10.34 4.95
C SER A 58 -0.97 -9.35 4.11
N VAL A 59 -1.90 -9.88 3.34
CA VAL A 59 -2.91 -9.13 2.59
C VAL A 59 -4.28 -9.65 2.99
N LEU A 60 -5.09 -8.82 3.65
CA LEU A 60 -6.45 -9.15 4.05
C LEU A 60 -7.42 -8.51 3.07
N TYR A 61 -8.45 -9.26 2.70
CA TYR A 61 -9.41 -8.81 1.70
C TYR A 61 -10.73 -8.36 2.32
N PHE A 62 -11.21 -7.21 1.93
CA PHE A 62 -12.60 -6.82 2.07
C PHE A 62 -13.27 -6.94 0.71
N GLN A 63 -14.23 -7.87 0.54
CA GLN A 63 -14.79 -8.76 1.55
C GLN A 63 -14.71 -10.21 1.07
N TRP A 64 -14.86 -11.14 2.01
CA TRP A 64 -14.85 -12.57 1.67
C TRP A 64 -16.00 -12.95 0.74
N ARG A 65 -17.22 -12.57 1.09
CA ARG A 65 -18.42 -12.85 0.30
C ARG A 65 -19.24 -11.59 0.10
N ALA A 66 -19.73 -11.38 -1.12
CA ALA A 66 -20.58 -10.25 -1.46
C ALA A 66 -21.83 -10.19 -0.59
N SER A 67 -22.05 -9.03 0.05
CA SER A 67 -23.21 -8.77 0.90
C SER A 67 -24.50 -8.76 0.07
N ARG A 68 -25.59 -9.28 0.64
CA ARG A 68 -26.92 -9.30 -0.03
C ARG A 68 -27.68 -7.97 0.11
N GLY A 69 -27.28 -7.15 1.06
CA GLY A 69 -27.95 -5.89 1.38
C GLY A 69 -26.98 -4.84 1.88
N ALA A 70 -27.51 -3.71 2.33
CA ALA A 70 -26.80 -2.54 2.78
C ALA A 70 -25.87 -1.91 1.70
N GLU A 71 -25.06 -0.98 2.11
CA GLU A 71 -24.21 -0.19 1.18
C GLU A 71 -23.15 -1.04 0.48
N GLU A 72 -22.65 -2.06 1.15
CA GLU A 72 -21.58 -2.93 0.64
C GLU A 72 -22.04 -4.04 -0.32
N LYS A 73 -23.34 -4.10 -0.63
CA LYS A 73 -23.89 -5.13 -1.54
C LYS A 73 -23.28 -5.12 -2.94
N LEU A 74 -22.76 -3.97 -3.37
CA LEU A 74 -22.10 -3.79 -4.67
C LEU A 74 -20.59 -3.66 -4.59
N HIS A 75 -20.00 -3.88 -3.40
CA HIS A 75 -18.56 -3.94 -3.27
C HIS A 75 -18.02 -5.28 -3.80
N GLY A 76 -16.82 -5.25 -4.39
CA GLY A 76 -16.15 -6.45 -4.83
C GLY A 76 -15.84 -7.41 -3.67
N ALA A 77 -15.93 -8.69 -3.94
CA ALA A 77 -15.67 -9.74 -2.95
C ALA A 77 -14.83 -10.86 -3.57
N VAL A 78 -14.24 -11.70 -2.72
CA VAL A 78 -13.57 -12.93 -3.15
C VAL A 78 -14.61 -13.88 -3.76
N ILE A 79 -15.73 -14.06 -3.06
CA ILE A 79 -16.87 -14.84 -3.56
C ILE A 79 -18.01 -13.87 -3.90
N GLY A 80 -18.44 -13.86 -5.17
CA GLY A 80 -19.54 -13.04 -5.66
C GLY A 80 -20.92 -13.49 -5.17
N HIS A 81 -21.96 -12.76 -5.57
CA HIS A 81 -23.34 -13.09 -5.20
C HIS A 81 -23.81 -14.47 -5.70
N ASP A 82 -23.24 -14.92 -6.82
CA ASP A 82 -23.51 -16.23 -7.42
C ASP A 82 -22.85 -17.40 -6.66
N GLY A 83 -21.94 -17.11 -5.75
CA GLY A 83 -21.25 -18.10 -4.92
C GLY A 83 -20.24 -18.97 -5.69
N ARG A 84 -19.81 -18.56 -6.87
CA ARG A 84 -18.95 -19.38 -7.74
C ARG A 84 -17.48 -19.27 -7.36
N GLU A 85 -16.81 -20.43 -7.25
CA GLU A 85 -15.37 -20.53 -7.00
C GLU A 85 -14.53 -20.44 -8.30
N ASP A 86 -15.15 -20.62 -9.48
CA ASP A 86 -14.49 -20.44 -10.76
C ASP A 86 -14.45 -18.96 -11.22
N ALA A 87 -15.00 -18.04 -10.43
CA ALA A 87 -14.92 -16.61 -10.69
C ALA A 87 -13.46 -16.12 -10.60
N ARG A 88 -13.11 -15.14 -11.45
CA ARG A 88 -11.74 -14.62 -11.51
C ARG A 88 -11.22 -14.10 -10.16
N PRO A 89 -11.97 -13.30 -9.36
CA PRO A 89 -11.47 -12.82 -8.06
C PRO A 89 -11.10 -13.96 -7.10
N PHE A 90 -11.90 -15.03 -7.08
CA PHE A 90 -11.61 -16.20 -6.26
C PHE A 90 -10.31 -16.89 -6.70
N ARG A 91 -10.17 -17.18 -8.00
CA ARG A 91 -8.97 -17.83 -8.54
C ARG A 91 -7.70 -16.97 -8.34
N GLU A 92 -7.79 -15.66 -8.53
CA GLU A 92 -6.67 -14.74 -8.29
C GLU A 92 -6.28 -14.74 -6.81
N THR A 93 -7.26 -14.72 -5.89
CA THR A 93 -6.99 -14.78 -4.44
C THR A 93 -6.32 -16.09 -4.03
N VAL A 94 -6.79 -17.23 -4.55
CA VAL A 94 -6.16 -18.54 -4.32
C VAL A 94 -4.72 -18.53 -4.86
N GLY A 95 -4.51 -18.00 -6.07
CA GLY A 95 -3.17 -17.89 -6.67
C GLY A 95 -2.21 -17.00 -5.87
N VAL A 96 -2.72 -15.91 -5.29
CA VAL A 96 -1.95 -15.08 -4.35
C VAL A 96 -1.52 -15.89 -3.13
N GLY A 97 -2.46 -16.62 -2.50
CA GLY A 97 -2.15 -17.47 -1.35
C GLY A 97 -1.04 -18.48 -1.63
N GLN A 98 -1.14 -19.20 -2.75
CA GLN A 98 -0.12 -20.16 -3.17
C GLN A 98 1.26 -19.51 -3.39
N LYS A 99 1.31 -18.33 -4.00
CA LYS A 99 2.57 -17.61 -4.19
C LYS A 99 3.17 -17.10 -2.89
N LEU A 100 2.34 -16.60 -1.98
CA LEU A 100 2.81 -16.17 -0.66
C LEU A 100 3.34 -17.33 0.17
N GLU A 101 2.74 -18.52 0.06
CA GLU A 101 3.26 -19.74 0.67
C GLU A 101 4.66 -20.10 0.14
N MET A 102 4.85 -20.02 -1.17
CA MET A 102 6.18 -20.23 -1.80
C MET A 102 7.22 -19.19 -1.38
N LEU A 103 6.78 -17.99 -1.05
CA LEU A 103 7.62 -16.86 -0.62
C LEU A 103 7.76 -16.77 0.92
N SER A 104 7.27 -17.74 1.66
CA SER A 104 7.25 -17.71 3.14
C SER A 104 8.65 -17.53 3.77
N GLU A 105 9.69 -18.03 3.12
CA GLU A 105 11.07 -17.88 3.60
C GLU A 105 11.56 -16.42 3.59
N ILE A 106 11.05 -15.57 2.69
CA ILE A 106 11.46 -14.16 2.65
C ILE A 106 10.73 -13.28 3.68
N ALA A 107 9.66 -13.76 4.28
CA ALA A 107 8.91 -13.00 5.29
C ALA A 107 9.75 -12.66 6.53
N THR A 108 10.86 -13.39 6.74
CA THR A 108 11.80 -13.18 7.87
C THR A 108 13.01 -12.33 7.49
N VAL A 109 13.14 -11.93 6.23
CA VAL A 109 14.30 -11.17 5.73
C VAL A 109 14.15 -9.69 6.11
N CYS A 110 15.14 -9.16 6.83
CA CYS A 110 15.20 -7.73 7.11
C CYS A 110 15.44 -6.95 5.80
N ARG A 111 14.73 -5.85 5.63
CA ARG A 111 14.94 -4.92 4.52
C ARG A 111 16.32 -4.27 4.63
N THR A 112 17.03 -4.19 3.50
CA THR A 112 18.28 -3.44 3.43
C THR A 112 17.97 -1.94 3.44
N LYS A 113 18.58 -1.22 4.35
CA LYS A 113 18.52 0.25 4.39
C LYS A 113 19.51 0.81 3.38
N GLN A 114 19.05 1.66 2.45
CA GLN A 114 19.89 2.25 1.42
C GLN A 114 19.80 3.78 1.40
N ALA A 115 18.63 4.32 1.68
CA ALA A 115 18.39 5.75 1.75
C ALA A 115 17.33 6.06 2.80
N ALA A 116 17.48 7.19 3.48
CA ALA A 116 16.48 7.73 4.40
C ALA A 116 15.84 8.99 3.83
N ILE A 117 14.54 9.12 3.99
CA ILE A 117 13.83 10.38 3.80
C ILE A 117 13.33 10.83 5.18
N VAL A 118 13.77 12.02 5.59
CA VAL A 118 13.28 12.61 6.84
C VAL A 118 11.84 13.06 6.64
N HIS A 119 10.94 12.48 7.42
CA HIS A 119 9.52 12.80 7.43
C HIS A 119 9.10 13.33 8.80
N ASP A 120 8.57 14.53 8.82
CA ASP A 120 8.16 15.25 10.04
C ASP A 120 6.70 15.65 9.94
N TRP A 121 5.88 15.05 10.81
CA TRP A 121 4.45 15.33 10.88
C TRP A 121 4.13 16.75 11.32
N GLU A 122 4.92 17.32 12.24
CA GLU A 122 4.69 18.66 12.75
C GLU A 122 4.96 19.71 11.66
N ASN A 123 6.04 19.53 10.90
CA ASN A 123 6.32 20.37 9.73
C ASN A 123 5.23 20.25 8.66
N LYS A 124 4.74 19.03 8.41
CA LYS A 124 3.61 18.81 7.50
C LYS A 124 2.39 19.60 7.95
N TRP A 125 2.00 19.48 9.21
CA TRP A 125 0.83 20.19 9.74
C TRP A 125 1.04 21.71 9.78
N ALA A 126 2.23 22.16 10.11
CA ALA A 126 2.57 23.59 10.11
C ALA A 126 2.46 24.19 8.70
N LEU A 127 2.94 23.50 7.67
CA LEU A 127 2.81 23.94 6.28
C LEU A 127 1.36 23.93 5.80
N GLU A 128 0.59 22.89 6.11
CA GLU A 128 -0.83 22.79 5.74
C GLU A 128 -1.71 23.81 6.44
N GLY A 129 -1.39 24.17 7.70
CA GLY A 129 -2.08 25.16 8.49
C GLY A 129 -1.59 26.61 8.29
N SER A 130 -0.52 26.82 7.55
CA SER A 130 0.07 28.16 7.40
C SER A 130 -0.80 29.06 6.52
N CYS A 131 -0.89 30.33 6.89
CA CYS A 131 -1.57 31.39 6.14
C CYS A 131 -0.58 32.53 5.84
N GLY A 132 -0.26 32.73 4.60
CA GLY A 132 0.69 33.76 4.19
C GLY A 132 0.59 34.12 2.71
N PRO A 133 1.30 35.15 2.24
CA PRO A 133 1.14 35.68 0.89
C PRO A 133 1.63 34.73 -0.22
N ARG A 134 2.25 33.62 0.09
CA ARG A 134 2.81 32.66 -0.89
C ARG A 134 2.63 31.20 -0.49
N ASN A 135 1.56 30.86 0.19
CA ASN A 135 1.31 29.47 0.65
C ASN A 135 0.67 28.57 -0.42
N ALA A 136 0.16 29.15 -1.51
CA ALA A 136 -0.42 28.35 -2.59
C ALA A 136 0.67 27.50 -3.28
N GLY A 137 0.43 26.19 -3.35
CA GLY A 137 1.34 25.25 -3.99
C GLY A 137 2.48 24.73 -3.10
N MET A 138 2.53 25.09 -1.83
CA MET A 138 3.46 24.50 -0.85
C MET A 138 2.91 23.17 -0.35
N GLY A 139 3.16 22.10 -1.11
CA GLY A 139 2.69 20.75 -0.79
C GLY A 139 3.78 19.90 -0.18
N TYR A 140 3.81 19.74 1.14
CA TYR A 140 4.76 18.86 1.85
C TYR A 140 4.75 17.43 1.25
N TRP A 141 3.55 16.90 1.02
CA TRP A 141 3.37 15.55 0.46
C TRP A 141 3.86 15.43 -0.99
N ASP A 142 3.71 16.50 -1.78
CA ASP A 142 4.13 16.48 -3.17
C ASP A 142 5.65 16.49 -3.30
N GLU A 143 6.35 17.27 -2.48
CA GLU A 143 7.81 17.26 -2.40
C GLU A 143 8.34 15.90 -1.91
N LEU A 144 7.75 15.35 -0.87
CA LEU A 144 8.14 14.04 -0.35
C LEU A 144 7.98 12.95 -1.42
N LYS A 145 6.89 12.99 -2.20
CA LYS A 145 6.67 12.08 -3.32
C LYS A 145 7.71 12.24 -4.43
N LEU A 146 8.15 13.45 -4.73
CA LEU A 146 9.17 13.68 -5.75
C LEU A 146 10.49 13.00 -5.36
N HIS A 147 10.95 13.22 -4.13
CA HIS A 147 12.15 12.58 -3.60
C HIS A 147 12.03 11.05 -3.57
N TYR A 148 10.93 10.55 -3.02
CA TYR A 148 10.68 9.11 -2.99
C TYR A 148 10.67 8.49 -4.39
N ASN A 149 9.95 9.09 -5.33
CA ASN A 149 9.83 8.58 -6.69
C ASN A 149 11.18 8.54 -7.43
N ALA A 150 12.06 9.52 -7.18
CA ALA A 150 13.39 9.52 -7.77
C ALA A 150 14.21 8.32 -7.31
N LEU A 151 14.24 8.05 -6.00
CA LEU A 151 14.95 6.91 -5.42
C LEU A 151 14.33 5.56 -5.80
N ALA A 152 13.01 5.44 -5.69
CA ALA A 152 12.31 4.20 -5.98
C ALA A 152 12.41 3.76 -7.44
N ARG A 153 12.51 4.70 -8.39
CA ARG A 153 12.70 4.39 -9.82
C ARG A 153 14.09 3.81 -10.11
N GLU A 154 15.08 4.16 -9.31
CA GLU A 154 16.43 3.59 -9.38
C GLU A 154 16.56 2.27 -8.57
N GLY A 155 15.47 1.76 -8.02
CA GLY A 155 15.45 0.55 -7.22
C GLY A 155 16.08 0.69 -5.83
N ILE A 156 16.23 1.93 -5.34
CA ILE A 156 16.80 2.22 -4.04
C ILE A 156 15.73 2.04 -2.96
N ALA A 157 15.99 1.19 -1.98
CA ALA A 157 15.10 0.97 -0.85
C ALA A 157 15.13 2.18 0.09
N VAL A 158 13.96 2.77 0.32
CA VAL A 158 13.77 3.97 1.12
C VAL A 158 13.16 3.63 2.47
N GLU A 159 13.68 4.22 3.53
CA GLU A 159 13.08 4.24 4.87
C GLU A 159 12.71 5.68 5.25
N PHE A 160 11.57 5.83 5.91
CA PHE A 160 11.16 7.13 6.46
C PHE A 160 11.62 7.23 7.92
N VAL A 161 12.29 8.29 8.26
CA VAL A 161 12.86 8.54 9.58
C VAL A 161 12.41 9.90 10.09
N ASN A 162 12.38 10.09 11.40
CA ASN A 162 12.16 11.42 11.96
C ASN A 162 13.47 12.20 12.08
N GLN A 163 13.36 13.48 12.42
CA GLN A 163 14.52 14.38 12.56
C GLN A 163 15.48 14.00 13.69
N GLU A 164 15.05 13.17 14.64
CA GLU A 164 15.86 12.72 15.78
C GLU A 164 16.49 11.34 15.54
N SER A 165 16.20 10.72 14.40
CA SER A 165 16.70 9.38 14.10
C SER A 165 18.21 9.37 13.87
N ASP A 166 18.86 8.29 14.31
CA ASP A 166 20.25 8.03 13.95
C ASP A 166 20.35 7.65 12.47
N LEU A 167 21.14 8.42 11.72
CA LEU A 167 21.35 8.23 10.29
C LEU A 167 22.63 7.45 9.96
N THR A 168 23.35 6.95 10.98
CA THR A 168 24.52 6.10 10.78
C THR A 168 24.12 4.74 10.23
N GLY A 169 24.21 4.53 8.98
CA GLY A 169 23.83 3.25 8.34
C GLY A 169 23.08 3.39 7.03
N TYR A 170 22.91 4.64 6.60
CA TYR A 170 22.39 4.99 5.29
C TYR A 170 23.49 5.46 4.34
#